data_764cb7d0d388bc4456092a26881cf55a
#
_entry.id   764cb7d0d388bc4456092a26881cf55a
#
_cell.length_a   1.000
_cell.length_b   1.000
_cell.length_c   1.000
_cell.angle_alpha   90.00
_cell.angle_beta   90.00
_cell.angle_gamma   90.00
#
_symmetry.space_group_name_H-M   'P 1'
#
loop_
_entity.id
_entity.type
_entity.pdbx_description
1 polymer ?
#
loop_
_entity_poly.entity_id
_entity_poly.type
_entity_poly.pdbx_seq_one_letter_code
_entity_poly.pdbx_strand_id
1 'polypeptide(L)'
;MRKCRDAICAKVMIFYYICGSCPKRTVHIIIMIRKTSHSMKNFVEELKWRGMIQDIMPGTEEKLMEGPTAAYVGIDPTADSLHIGHMVSIMILKHFQNCGHKPFALVGGATGMIGDPSMKSQERNLLDEETLAHNVSCIKRQLSRFLDFESGAENCAELVNNYDWMKGWSFLDFTRDIGKHITVNYMMAKDSVKKRLSSESREGMSFTEFTYQLLQGYDFLYLYEHKG
;
A
#
# COMPACT_ATOMS: atom_id res chain seq x y z
N MET A 1 -22.59 4.17 10.63
CA MET A 1 -21.87 3.29 11.57
C MET A 1 -21.69 1.85 11.07
N ARG A 2 -22.65 1.17 10.40
CA ARG A 2 -22.43 -0.12 9.72
C ARG A 2 -21.42 -0.01 8.56
N LYS A 3 -21.44 1.05 7.76
CA LYS A 3 -20.55 1.27 6.62
C LYS A 3 -19.04 1.18 6.96
N CYS A 4 -18.63 1.64 8.13
CA CYS A 4 -17.21 1.63 8.52
C CYS A 4 -16.71 0.22 8.89
N ARG A 5 -17.58 -0.62 9.48
CA ARG A 5 -17.28 -2.04 9.71
C ARG A 5 -17.21 -2.83 8.42
N ASP A 6 -18.11 -2.55 7.50
CA ASP A 6 -18.21 -3.25 6.22
C ASP A 6 -17.07 -2.81 5.27
N ALA A 7 -16.57 -1.57 5.38
CA ALA A 7 -15.42 -1.08 4.62
C ALA A 7 -14.09 -1.69 5.13
N ILE A 8 -13.94 -1.87 6.44
CA ILE A 8 -12.77 -2.57 7.03
C ILE A 8 -12.85 -4.10 6.77
N CYS A 9 -14.06 -4.64 6.65
CA CYS A 9 -14.34 -6.02 6.23
C CYS A 9 -14.59 -6.18 4.73
N ALA A 10 -14.81 -5.10 3.97
CA ALA A 10 -15.04 -5.16 2.54
C ALA A 10 -13.75 -5.58 1.84
N LYS A 11 -13.70 -6.84 1.53
CA LYS A 11 -12.82 -7.57 0.59
C LYS A 11 -11.59 -6.79 0.12
N VAL A 12 -10.74 -6.42 1.07
CA VAL A 12 -9.38 -5.99 0.79
C VAL A 12 -8.65 -7.24 0.32
N MET A 13 -8.37 -7.32 -0.96
CA MET A 13 -7.60 -8.43 -1.52
C MET A 13 -6.13 -8.05 -1.49
N ILE A 14 -5.37 -8.73 -0.67
CA ILE A 14 -3.94 -8.49 -0.49
C ILE A 14 -3.17 -9.53 -1.29
N PHE A 15 -2.40 -9.08 -2.26
CA PHE A 15 -1.40 -9.92 -2.90
C PHE A 15 -0.09 -9.82 -2.14
N TYR A 16 0.44 -10.97 -1.74
CA TYR A 16 1.77 -11.07 -1.17
C TYR A 16 2.75 -11.50 -2.25
N TYR A 17 3.80 -10.73 -2.44
CA TYR A 17 4.91 -11.13 -3.30
C TYR A 17 6.20 -11.23 -2.47
N ILE A 18 6.90 -12.36 -2.60
CA ILE A 18 8.26 -12.53 -2.08
C ILE A 18 9.18 -12.66 -3.30
N CYS A 19 10.16 -11.76 -3.42
CA CYS A 19 11.21 -11.91 -4.41
C CYS A 19 12.04 -13.17 -4.07
N GLY A 20 12.07 -14.15 -4.99
CA GLY A 20 12.76 -15.43 -4.79
C GLY A 20 14.28 -15.35 -4.56
N SER A 21 14.88 -14.19 -4.81
CA SER A 21 16.30 -13.90 -4.55
C SER A 21 16.57 -13.11 -3.27
N CYS A 22 15.51 -12.64 -2.57
CA CYS A 22 15.64 -11.89 -1.33
C CYS A 22 14.62 -12.44 -0.31
N PRO A 23 15.03 -13.29 0.60
CA PRO A 23 14.11 -13.89 1.56
C PRO A 23 13.56 -12.77 2.47
N LYS A 24 12.27 -12.45 2.35
CA LYS A 24 11.48 -11.65 3.29
C LYS A 24 11.08 -10.21 2.88
N ARG A 25 10.94 -9.85 1.60
CA ARG A 25 10.20 -8.61 1.25
C ARG A 25 8.78 -8.94 0.83
N THR A 26 7.82 -8.61 1.68
CA THR A 26 6.39 -8.70 1.38
C THR A 26 5.93 -7.36 0.82
N VAL A 27 5.38 -7.37 -0.39
CA VAL A 27 4.73 -6.21 -1.00
C VAL A 27 3.24 -6.40 -0.89
N HIS A 28 2.54 -5.44 -0.29
CA HIS A 28 1.09 -5.44 -0.19
C HIS A 28 0.51 -4.71 -1.39
N ILE A 29 -0.25 -5.42 -2.22
CA ILE A 29 -1.04 -4.84 -3.31
C ILE A 29 -2.50 -4.98 -2.96
N ILE A 30 -3.23 -3.88 -3.06
CA ILE A 30 -4.60 -3.79 -2.62
C ILE A 30 -5.47 -3.38 -3.79
N ILE A 31 -6.58 -4.10 -3.96
CA ILE A 31 -7.48 -3.96 -5.11
C ILE A 31 -8.83 -3.42 -4.66
N MET A 32 -9.25 -2.34 -5.29
CA MET A 32 -10.57 -1.71 -5.13
C MET A 32 -11.35 -1.77 -6.44
N ILE A 33 -12.67 -1.71 -6.43
CA ILE A 33 -13.50 -2.14 -7.56
C ILE A 33 -14.44 -1.05 -8.10
N ARG A 34 -14.45 -0.87 -9.43
CA ARG A 34 -15.47 -0.14 -10.20
C ARG A 34 -15.79 -0.86 -11.52
N LYS A 35 -17.04 -0.79 -12.02
CA LYS A 35 -17.51 -1.52 -13.23
C LYS A 35 -17.40 -0.68 -14.50
N THR A 36 -16.81 -1.21 -15.57
CA THR A 36 -17.08 -0.88 -16.98
C THR A 36 -16.68 -2.07 -17.88
N SER A 37 -17.38 -2.25 -19.00
CA SER A 37 -17.24 -3.46 -19.86
C SER A 37 -16.26 -3.22 -21.01
N HIS A 38 -15.13 -3.94 -20.98
CA HIS A 38 -14.27 -4.20 -22.13
C HIS A 38 -13.60 -5.57 -21.95
N SER A 39 -13.26 -6.25 -23.02
CA SER A 39 -12.49 -7.51 -22.96
C SER A 39 -11.12 -7.22 -22.34
N MET A 40 -11.02 -7.42 -21.04
CA MET A 40 -9.78 -7.18 -20.29
C MET A 40 -8.89 -8.42 -20.33
N LYS A 41 -7.58 -8.18 -20.39
CA LYS A 41 -6.60 -9.24 -20.18
C LYS A 41 -6.67 -9.71 -18.73
N ASN A 42 -6.59 -11.02 -18.52
CA ASN A 42 -6.56 -11.57 -17.17
C ASN A 42 -5.24 -11.24 -16.48
N PHE A 43 -5.31 -10.34 -15.51
CA PHE A 43 -4.12 -9.90 -14.75
C PHE A 43 -3.52 -11.01 -13.90
N VAL A 44 -4.36 -11.88 -13.32
CA VAL A 44 -3.89 -13.00 -12.49
C VAL A 44 -3.12 -14.00 -13.33
N GLU A 45 -3.60 -14.34 -14.51
CA GLU A 45 -2.89 -15.23 -15.47
C GLU A 45 -1.58 -14.59 -15.93
N GLU A 46 -1.55 -13.29 -16.18
CA GLU A 46 -0.33 -12.57 -16.55
C GLU A 46 0.74 -12.68 -15.44
N LEU A 47 0.33 -12.52 -14.18
CA LEU A 47 1.25 -12.67 -13.04
C LEU A 47 1.65 -14.13 -12.78
N LYS A 48 0.73 -15.10 -12.96
CA LYS A 48 1.03 -16.54 -12.85
C LYS A 48 2.10 -16.94 -13.87
N TRP A 49 1.91 -16.54 -15.12
CA TRP A 49 2.87 -16.84 -16.20
C TRP A 49 4.27 -16.29 -15.92
N ARG A 50 4.35 -15.14 -15.24
CA ARG A 50 5.63 -14.51 -14.87
C ARG A 50 6.24 -15.04 -13.58
N GLY A 51 5.55 -15.93 -12.86
CA GLY A 51 5.97 -16.38 -11.54
C GLY A 51 5.97 -15.27 -10.48
N MET A 52 5.08 -14.27 -10.64
CA MET A 52 4.98 -13.10 -9.77
C MET A 52 3.87 -13.23 -8.71
N ILE A 53 3.20 -14.37 -8.62
CA ILE A 53 2.20 -14.64 -7.58
C ILE A 53 2.81 -15.61 -6.58
N GLN A 54 2.73 -15.22 -5.29
CA GLN A 54 3.01 -16.12 -4.19
C GLN A 54 1.72 -16.62 -3.53
N ASP A 55 0.79 -15.71 -3.31
CA ASP A 55 -0.51 -16.00 -2.70
C ASP A 55 -1.58 -15.08 -3.28
N ILE A 56 -2.83 -15.56 -3.30
CA ILE A 56 -3.97 -14.84 -3.85
C ILE A 56 -5.20 -15.11 -2.98
N MET A 57 -5.90 -14.05 -2.61
CA MET A 57 -7.15 -14.19 -1.86
C MET A 57 -8.24 -14.83 -2.74
N PRO A 58 -9.06 -15.76 -2.19
CA PRO A 58 -10.17 -16.35 -2.91
C PRO A 58 -11.14 -15.30 -3.48
N GLY A 59 -11.55 -15.48 -4.73
CA GLY A 59 -12.46 -14.56 -5.44
C GLY A 59 -11.76 -13.36 -6.08
N THR A 60 -10.42 -13.25 -6.00
CA THR A 60 -9.67 -12.13 -6.60
C THR A 60 -9.74 -12.15 -8.13
N GLU A 61 -9.50 -13.30 -8.73
CA GLU A 61 -9.46 -13.44 -10.19
C GLU A 61 -10.83 -13.16 -10.80
N GLU A 62 -11.88 -13.74 -10.24
CA GLU A 62 -13.24 -13.51 -10.65
C GLU A 62 -13.60 -12.02 -10.57
N LYS A 63 -13.18 -11.39 -9.48
CA LYS A 63 -13.49 -9.98 -9.24
C LYS A 63 -12.78 -9.06 -10.21
N LEU A 64 -11.52 -9.33 -10.54
CA LEU A 64 -10.76 -8.57 -11.53
C LEU A 64 -11.34 -8.73 -12.94
N MET A 65 -11.95 -9.86 -13.24
CA MET A 65 -12.60 -10.10 -14.54
C MET A 65 -13.98 -9.48 -14.67
N GLU A 66 -14.59 -8.98 -13.57
CA GLU A 66 -15.90 -8.28 -13.64
C GLU A 66 -15.81 -6.90 -14.31
N GLY A 67 -14.60 -6.27 -14.34
CA GLY A 67 -14.39 -4.96 -14.94
C GLY A 67 -13.13 -4.26 -14.48
N PRO A 68 -12.84 -3.05 -14.99
CA PRO A 68 -11.73 -2.22 -14.53
C PRO A 68 -11.82 -2.00 -13.02
N THR A 69 -10.70 -2.18 -12.36
CA THR A 69 -10.57 -2.17 -10.91
C THR A 69 -9.42 -1.26 -10.55
N ALA A 70 -9.46 -0.67 -9.36
CA ALA A 70 -8.36 0.09 -8.82
C ALA A 70 -7.49 -0.77 -7.89
N ALA A 71 -6.18 -0.52 -7.91
CA ALA A 71 -5.23 -1.11 -6.95
C ALA A 71 -4.14 -0.11 -6.61
N TYR A 72 -3.53 -0.24 -5.43
CA TYR A 72 -2.40 0.59 -5.11
C TYR A 72 -1.21 -0.20 -4.55
N VAL A 73 -0.05 0.42 -4.69
CA VAL A 73 1.17 0.03 -4.00
C VAL A 73 1.69 1.22 -3.22
N GLY A 74 2.01 1.01 -1.94
CA GLY A 74 2.62 2.01 -1.07
C GLY A 74 4.16 2.00 -1.21
N ILE A 75 4.75 3.18 -1.33
CA ILE A 75 6.19 3.41 -1.37
C ILE A 75 6.52 4.51 -0.37
N ASP A 76 7.22 4.17 0.71
CA ASP A 76 7.69 5.18 1.65
C ASP A 76 8.91 5.91 1.07
N PRO A 77 8.87 7.26 1.00
CA PRO A 77 9.91 8.08 0.38
C PRO A 77 11.11 8.29 1.32
N THR A 78 11.73 7.20 1.73
CA THR A 78 12.87 7.19 2.66
C THR A 78 14.19 7.62 2.02
N ALA A 79 14.23 7.76 0.69
CA ALA A 79 15.35 8.25 -0.10
C ALA A 79 14.83 8.88 -1.40
N ASP A 80 15.67 9.63 -2.08
CA ASP A 80 15.37 10.28 -3.37
C ASP A 80 15.38 9.32 -4.56
N SER A 81 15.70 8.05 -4.34
CA SER A 81 15.77 7.05 -5.40
C SER A 81 15.09 5.74 -5.03
N LEU A 82 14.44 5.15 -6.02
CA LEU A 82 13.94 3.79 -5.98
C LEU A 82 15.11 2.80 -6.10
N HIS A 83 15.00 1.67 -5.43
CA HIS A 83 15.96 0.57 -5.55
C HIS A 83 15.31 -0.66 -6.19
N ILE A 84 16.11 -1.66 -6.53
CA ILE A 84 15.65 -2.89 -7.21
C ILE A 84 14.48 -3.58 -6.49
N GLY A 85 14.40 -3.47 -5.16
CA GLY A 85 13.28 -4.03 -4.40
C GLY A 85 11.94 -3.38 -4.68
N HIS A 86 11.91 -2.11 -5.10
CA HIS A 86 10.69 -1.41 -5.50
C HIS A 86 10.23 -1.82 -6.91
N MET A 87 11.16 -2.26 -7.76
CA MET A 87 10.85 -2.62 -9.15
C MET A 87 9.78 -3.69 -9.26
N VAL A 88 9.77 -4.64 -8.34
CA VAL A 88 8.76 -5.71 -8.33
C VAL A 88 7.36 -5.13 -8.18
N SER A 89 7.15 -4.26 -7.19
CA SER A 89 5.87 -3.60 -6.94
C SER A 89 5.44 -2.72 -8.10
N ILE A 90 6.38 -1.97 -8.67
CA ILE A 90 6.14 -1.10 -9.82
C ILE A 90 5.77 -1.93 -11.04
N MET A 91 6.44 -3.05 -11.29
CA MET A 91 6.12 -3.93 -12.41
C MET A 91 4.75 -4.60 -12.26
N ILE A 92 4.34 -4.92 -11.04
CA ILE A 92 2.99 -5.42 -10.79
C ILE A 92 1.95 -4.34 -11.14
N LEU A 93 2.14 -3.09 -10.70
CA LEU A 93 1.27 -1.98 -11.11
C LEU A 93 1.28 -1.76 -12.62
N LYS A 94 2.44 -1.90 -13.27
CA LYS A 94 2.56 -1.82 -14.73
C LYS A 94 1.74 -2.89 -15.44
N HIS A 95 1.83 -4.15 -15.00
CA HIS A 95 1.02 -5.22 -15.54
C HIS A 95 -0.47 -5.00 -15.27
N PHE A 96 -0.82 -4.49 -14.11
CA PHE A 96 -2.18 -4.11 -13.75
C PHE A 96 -2.75 -3.06 -14.71
N GLN A 97 -1.97 -2.00 -14.98
CA GLN A 97 -2.33 -0.98 -15.96
C GLN A 97 -2.48 -1.56 -17.38
N ASN A 98 -1.54 -2.40 -17.80
CA ASN A 98 -1.57 -3.04 -19.12
C ASN A 98 -2.76 -3.99 -19.32
N CYS A 99 -3.33 -4.50 -18.23
CA CYS A 99 -4.54 -5.31 -18.25
C CYS A 99 -5.83 -4.48 -18.23
N GLY A 100 -5.75 -3.16 -18.26
CA GLY A 100 -6.91 -2.26 -18.32
C GLY A 100 -7.40 -1.77 -16.96
N HIS A 101 -6.70 -2.09 -15.89
CA HIS A 101 -7.03 -1.64 -14.53
C HIS A 101 -6.34 -0.32 -14.19
N LYS A 102 -6.85 0.40 -13.18
CA LYS A 102 -6.33 1.70 -12.75
C LYS A 102 -5.37 1.58 -11.57
N PRO A 103 -4.05 1.79 -11.75
CA PRO A 103 -3.09 1.76 -10.67
C PRO A 103 -3.01 3.11 -9.93
N PHE A 104 -2.92 3.04 -8.62
CA PHE A 104 -2.52 4.15 -7.76
C PHE A 104 -1.10 3.90 -7.23
N ALA A 105 -0.21 4.84 -7.44
CA ALA A 105 1.08 4.87 -6.78
C ALA A 105 0.96 5.73 -5.52
N LEU A 106 0.84 5.09 -4.36
CA LEU A 106 0.76 5.79 -3.09
C LEU A 106 2.17 6.06 -2.58
N VAL A 107 2.49 7.34 -2.46
CA VAL A 107 3.72 7.76 -1.77
C VAL A 107 3.39 8.05 -0.31
N GLY A 108 4.11 7.38 0.57
CA GLY A 108 3.89 7.44 2.00
C GLY A 108 4.46 8.70 2.65
N GLY A 109 3.93 9.90 2.32
CA GLY A 109 4.36 11.13 2.96
C GLY A 109 4.14 11.12 4.47
N ALA A 110 2.96 10.70 4.94
CA ALA A 110 2.70 10.56 6.37
C ALA A 110 3.39 9.33 6.98
N THR A 111 3.30 8.18 6.32
CA THR A 111 3.92 6.94 6.82
C THR A 111 5.45 6.99 6.79
N GLY A 112 6.04 7.74 5.85
CA GLY A 112 7.49 8.00 5.82
C GLY A 112 7.99 8.82 7.00
N MET A 113 7.15 9.69 7.58
CA MET A 113 7.46 10.42 8.82
C MET A 113 7.45 9.52 10.07
N ILE A 114 6.71 8.41 10.03
CA ILE A 114 6.59 7.46 11.14
C ILE A 114 7.62 6.33 11.00
N GLY A 115 7.76 5.80 9.79
CA GLY A 115 8.62 4.66 9.48
C GLY A 115 7.97 3.30 9.68
N ASP A 116 8.02 2.47 8.63
CA ASP A 116 7.53 1.09 8.66
C ASP A 116 8.41 0.23 9.59
N PRO A 117 7.86 -0.39 10.65
CA PRO A 117 8.60 -1.26 11.55
C PRO A 117 8.98 -2.61 10.92
N SER A 118 8.42 -2.94 9.77
CA SER A 118 8.62 -4.23 9.13
C SER A 118 10.08 -4.45 8.76
N MET A 119 10.65 -5.58 9.20
CA MET A 119 11.97 -6.07 8.82
C MET A 119 13.17 -5.26 9.33
N LYS A 120 13.01 -4.44 10.35
CA LYS A 120 14.11 -3.70 10.97
C LYS A 120 14.25 -4.03 12.44
N SER A 121 15.50 -4.02 12.90
CA SER A 121 15.85 -4.19 14.31
C SER A 121 15.92 -2.87 15.08
N GLN A 122 15.93 -1.74 14.37
CA GLN A 122 16.06 -0.40 14.95
C GLN A 122 15.01 0.55 14.36
N GLU A 123 14.60 1.57 15.13
CA GLU A 123 13.74 2.66 14.69
C GLU A 123 14.39 3.45 13.54
N ARG A 124 13.59 3.96 12.62
CA ARG A 124 14.08 4.79 11.51
C ARG A 124 14.33 6.22 11.99
N ASN A 125 15.35 6.88 11.42
CA ASN A 125 15.48 8.32 11.52
C ASN A 125 14.28 8.99 10.84
N LEU A 126 13.63 9.88 11.55
CA LEU A 126 12.53 10.67 11.04
C LEU A 126 13.06 11.68 10.02
N LEU A 127 12.38 11.79 8.88
CA LEU A 127 12.70 12.78 7.85
C LEU A 127 11.96 14.09 8.14
N ASP A 128 12.60 15.22 7.86
CA ASP A 128 11.91 16.50 7.85
C ASP A 128 11.01 16.67 6.60
N GLU A 129 10.09 17.63 6.64
CA GLU A 129 9.10 17.85 5.59
C GLU A 129 9.74 18.22 4.24
N GLU A 130 10.85 18.98 4.26
CA GLU A 130 11.55 19.41 3.04
C GLU A 130 12.21 18.23 2.33
N THR A 131 12.95 17.43 3.06
CA THR A 131 13.56 16.18 2.56
C THR A 131 12.50 15.24 2.04
N LEU A 132 11.38 15.10 2.76
CA LEU A 132 10.27 14.26 2.36
C LEU A 132 9.65 14.72 1.05
N ALA A 133 9.36 16.02 0.90
CA ALA A 133 8.81 16.60 -0.32
C ALA A 133 9.77 16.43 -1.52
N HIS A 134 11.06 16.60 -1.30
CA HIS A 134 12.09 16.34 -2.30
C HIS A 134 12.06 14.87 -2.76
N ASN A 135 12.08 13.94 -1.83
CA ASN A 135 12.06 12.50 -2.14
C ASN A 135 10.78 12.10 -2.89
N VAL A 136 9.61 12.59 -2.48
CA VAL A 136 8.33 12.39 -3.18
C VAL A 136 8.43 12.83 -4.64
N SER A 137 8.97 14.02 -4.89
CA SER A 137 9.17 14.56 -6.24
C SER A 137 10.09 13.69 -7.09
N CYS A 138 11.19 13.22 -6.51
CA CYS A 138 12.15 12.33 -7.18
C CYS A 138 11.53 10.96 -7.51
N ILE A 139 10.78 10.37 -6.59
CA ILE A 139 10.08 9.10 -6.78
C ILE A 139 9.02 9.23 -7.89
N LYS A 140 8.22 10.30 -7.89
CA LYS A 140 7.23 10.58 -8.94
C LYS A 140 7.87 10.55 -10.33
N ARG A 141 8.99 11.27 -10.50
CA ARG A 141 9.71 11.32 -11.78
C ARG A 141 10.24 9.96 -12.23
N GLN A 142 10.64 9.10 -11.28
CA GLN A 142 11.08 7.74 -11.59
C GLN A 142 9.91 6.83 -11.96
N LEU A 143 8.79 6.90 -11.24
CA LEU A 143 7.57 6.13 -11.52
C LEU A 143 6.99 6.45 -12.90
N SER A 144 7.08 7.71 -13.35
CA SER A 144 6.58 8.13 -14.67
C SER A 144 7.31 7.48 -15.85
N ARG A 145 8.43 6.80 -15.61
CA ARG A 145 9.11 6.00 -16.63
C ARG A 145 8.47 4.61 -16.84
N PHE A 146 7.69 4.16 -15.89
CA PHE A 146 7.07 2.83 -15.91
C PHE A 146 5.56 2.87 -16.09
N LEU A 147 4.90 3.79 -15.40
CA LEU A 147 3.46 3.94 -15.39
C LEU A 147 3.06 5.12 -16.28
N ASP A 148 1.94 4.96 -16.95
CA ASP A 148 1.33 6.03 -17.71
C ASP A 148 0.46 6.89 -16.80
N PHE A 149 0.87 8.15 -16.59
CA PHE A 149 0.15 9.14 -15.78
C PHE A 149 -0.53 10.21 -16.64
N GLU A 150 -0.26 10.27 -17.98
CA GLU A 150 -0.52 11.47 -18.77
C GLU A 150 -1.35 11.21 -20.03
N SER A 151 -1.56 9.98 -20.47
CA SER A 151 -2.25 9.67 -21.74
C SER A 151 -3.71 10.10 -21.77
N GLY A 152 -4.33 10.40 -20.63
CA GLY A 152 -5.77 10.67 -20.52
C GLY A 152 -6.66 9.43 -20.64
N ALA A 153 -6.09 8.23 -20.69
CA ALA A 153 -6.86 6.99 -20.66
C ALA A 153 -7.58 6.81 -19.31
N GLU A 154 -8.72 6.13 -19.30
CA GLU A 154 -9.49 5.88 -18.06
C GLU A 154 -8.67 5.16 -16.98
N ASN A 155 -7.71 4.34 -17.40
CA ASN A 155 -6.80 3.61 -16.52
C ASN A 155 -5.42 4.27 -16.36
N CYS A 156 -5.30 5.57 -16.64
CA CYS A 156 -4.11 6.32 -16.26
C CYS A 156 -3.78 6.13 -14.80
N ALA A 157 -2.49 5.94 -14.50
CA ALA A 157 -2.01 5.88 -13.13
C ALA A 157 -2.26 7.22 -12.41
N GLU A 158 -2.46 7.16 -11.12
CA GLU A 158 -2.56 8.34 -10.28
C GLU A 158 -1.55 8.24 -9.14
N LEU A 159 -0.76 9.31 -8.96
CA LEU A 159 0.08 9.43 -7.79
C LEU A 159 -0.75 10.05 -6.66
N VAL A 160 -0.77 9.38 -5.53
CA VAL A 160 -1.43 9.87 -4.32
C VAL A 160 -0.45 9.92 -3.16
N ASN A 161 -0.60 10.90 -2.27
CA ASN A 161 0.24 11.06 -1.10
C ASN A 161 -0.63 10.97 0.15
N ASN A 162 -0.35 10.02 1.03
CA ASN A 162 -1.16 9.86 2.24
C ASN A 162 -1.04 11.03 3.23
N TYR A 163 -0.03 11.87 3.10
CA TYR A 163 0.06 13.11 3.86
C TYR A 163 -1.15 14.03 3.61
N ASP A 164 -1.71 14.02 2.39
CA ASP A 164 -2.81 14.92 2.01
C ASP A 164 -4.08 14.68 2.84
N TRP A 165 -4.35 13.44 3.22
CA TRP A 165 -5.51 13.11 4.07
C TRP A 165 -5.17 12.87 5.53
N MET A 166 -3.89 12.64 5.87
CA MET A 166 -3.46 12.45 7.26
C MET A 166 -3.22 13.74 8.01
N LYS A 167 -2.69 14.77 7.34
CA LYS A 167 -2.31 16.05 7.97
C LYS A 167 -3.46 16.79 8.65
N GLY A 168 -4.70 16.53 8.25
CA GLY A 168 -5.89 17.15 8.83
C GLY A 168 -6.38 16.51 10.12
N TRP A 169 -5.86 15.33 10.48
CA TRP A 169 -6.28 14.63 11.69
C TRP A 169 -5.58 15.18 12.94
N SER A 170 -6.38 15.53 13.96
CA SER A 170 -5.82 15.66 15.31
C SER A 170 -5.62 14.26 15.92
N PHE A 171 -4.69 14.13 16.86
CA PHE A 171 -4.50 12.87 17.59
C PHE A 171 -5.78 12.38 18.28
N LEU A 172 -6.55 13.30 18.86
CA LEU A 172 -7.80 12.96 19.54
C LEU A 172 -8.87 12.47 18.56
N ASP A 173 -9.05 13.15 17.44
CA ASP A 173 -10.04 12.78 16.45
C ASP A 173 -9.68 11.43 15.81
N PHE A 174 -8.43 11.22 15.42
CA PHE A 174 -7.96 9.97 14.86
C PHE A 174 -8.15 8.79 15.82
N THR A 175 -7.78 9.00 17.10
CA THR A 175 -7.95 7.97 18.14
C THR A 175 -9.43 7.66 18.38
N ARG A 176 -10.29 8.69 18.46
CA ARG A 176 -11.72 8.53 18.68
C ARG A 176 -12.40 7.84 17.48
N ASP A 177 -12.10 8.25 16.26
CA ASP A 177 -12.89 7.87 15.10
C ASP A 177 -12.33 6.64 14.39
N ILE A 178 -11.02 6.46 14.34
CA ILE A 178 -10.34 5.33 13.72
C ILE A 178 -9.92 4.30 14.77
N GLY A 179 -9.27 4.72 15.84
CA GLY A 179 -8.73 3.83 16.87
C GLY A 179 -9.78 2.91 17.51
N LYS A 180 -11.00 3.39 17.69
CA LYS A 180 -12.09 2.59 18.27
C LYS A 180 -12.51 1.36 17.45
N HIS A 181 -12.14 1.29 16.16
CA HIS A 181 -12.50 0.18 15.29
C HIS A 181 -11.48 -0.96 15.28
N ILE A 182 -10.31 -0.75 15.88
CA ILE A 182 -9.22 -1.71 15.89
C ILE A 182 -8.83 -2.03 17.34
N THR A 183 -8.78 -3.32 17.68
CA THR A 183 -8.36 -3.73 19.02
C THR A 183 -6.85 -3.86 19.11
N VAL A 184 -6.28 -3.55 20.29
CA VAL A 184 -4.84 -3.75 20.55
C VAL A 184 -4.45 -5.21 20.34
N ASN A 185 -5.31 -6.17 20.73
CA ASN A 185 -5.04 -7.59 20.53
C ASN A 185 -4.89 -7.95 19.04
N TYR A 186 -5.71 -7.37 18.16
CA TYR A 186 -5.57 -7.55 16.71
C TYR A 186 -4.25 -6.97 16.20
N MET A 187 -3.87 -5.77 16.67
CA MET A 187 -2.62 -5.13 16.29
C MET A 187 -1.41 -5.94 16.75
N MET A 188 -1.43 -6.46 17.98
CA MET A 188 -0.37 -7.31 18.55
C MET A 188 -0.26 -8.67 17.85
N ALA A 189 -1.34 -9.16 17.25
CA ALA A 189 -1.35 -10.45 16.55
C ALA A 189 -0.67 -10.42 15.19
N LYS A 190 -0.38 -9.24 14.64
CA LYS A 190 0.31 -9.08 13.34
C LYS A 190 1.74 -9.65 13.40
N ASP A 191 2.14 -10.38 12.36
CA ASP A 191 3.47 -11.02 12.31
C ASP A 191 4.63 -10.01 12.36
N SER A 192 4.46 -8.82 11.75
CA SER A 192 5.43 -7.74 11.82
C SER A 192 5.66 -7.26 13.26
N VAL A 193 4.58 -7.11 14.03
CA VAL A 193 4.63 -6.71 15.44
C VAL A 193 5.23 -7.83 16.29
N LYS A 194 4.75 -9.06 16.13
CA LYS A 194 5.30 -10.22 16.86
C LYS A 194 6.80 -10.37 16.64
N LYS A 195 7.24 -10.31 15.39
CA LYS A 195 8.67 -10.41 15.04
C LYS A 195 9.50 -9.29 15.67
N ARG A 196 8.96 -8.07 15.68
CA ARG A 196 9.64 -6.91 16.27
C ARG A 196 9.75 -7.01 17.80
N LEU A 197 8.70 -7.52 18.46
CA LEU A 197 8.68 -7.71 19.90
C LEU A 197 9.46 -8.96 20.37
N SER A 198 9.55 -10.00 19.55
CA SER A 198 10.28 -11.23 19.85
C SER A 198 11.76 -11.18 19.44
N SER A 199 12.18 -10.13 18.71
CA SER A 199 13.58 -9.99 18.36
C SER A 199 14.42 -9.76 19.63
N GLU A 200 15.61 -10.35 19.70
CA GLU A 200 16.59 -10.13 20.77
C GLU A 200 17.12 -8.69 20.83
N SER A 201 16.56 -7.79 20.05
CA SER A 201 16.89 -6.36 20.11
C SER A 201 16.49 -5.83 21.49
N ARG A 202 17.45 -5.27 22.20
CA ARG A 202 17.27 -4.63 23.51
C ARG A 202 16.33 -3.42 23.47
N GLU A 203 16.01 -2.93 22.29
CA GLU A 203 15.10 -1.82 22.06
C GLU A 203 13.71 -2.35 21.73
N GLY A 204 12.72 -2.03 22.55
CA GLY A 204 11.30 -2.35 22.31
C GLY A 204 10.78 -1.66 21.04
N MET A 205 9.51 -1.90 20.70
CA MET A 205 8.78 -1.17 19.67
C MET A 205 8.28 0.16 20.21
N SER A 206 8.58 1.28 19.54
CA SER A 206 8.02 2.57 19.93
C SER A 206 6.52 2.66 19.65
N PHE A 207 5.82 3.55 20.35
CA PHE A 207 4.41 3.81 20.05
C PHE A 207 4.23 4.32 18.61
N THR A 208 5.16 5.10 18.11
CA THR A 208 5.19 5.60 16.74
C THR A 208 5.21 4.46 15.74
N GLU A 209 6.15 3.51 15.86
CA GLU A 209 6.20 2.31 15.03
C GLU A 209 4.91 1.47 15.13
N PHE A 210 4.36 1.36 16.35
CA PHE A 210 3.14 0.57 16.57
C PHE A 210 1.92 1.16 15.88
N THR A 211 1.82 2.49 15.79
CA THR A 211 0.71 3.19 15.14
C THR A 211 0.77 3.15 13.61
N TYR A 212 1.90 2.81 13.00
CA TYR A 212 2.05 2.71 11.55
C TYR A 212 0.93 1.88 10.88
N GLN A 213 0.57 0.76 11.49
CA GLN A 213 -0.49 -0.10 10.97
C GLN A 213 -1.88 0.55 10.97
N LEU A 214 -2.13 1.53 11.85
CA LEU A 214 -3.38 2.31 11.85
C LEU A 214 -3.43 3.27 10.67
N LEU A 215 -2.31 3.94 10.38
CA LEU A 215 -2.20 4.85 9.24
C LEU A 215 -2.39 4.09 7.94
N GLN A 216 -1.71 2.96 7.77
CA GLN A 216 -1.87 2.10 6.62
C GLN A 216 -3.32 1.57 6.49
N GLY A 217 -3.95 1.19 7.60
CA GLY A 217 -5.36 0.79 7.61
C GLY A 217 -6.30 1.92 7.18
N TYR A 218 -6.01 3.15 7.56
CA TYR A 218 -6.78 4.32 7.14
C TYR A 218 -6.56 4.66 5.66
N ASP A 219 -5.36 4.47 5.12
CA ASP A 219 -5.10 4.63 3.68
C ASP A 219 -6.05 3.77 2.84
N PHE A 220 -6.30 2.52 3.26
CA PHE A 220 -7.28 1.65 2.59
C PHE A 220 -8.68 2.23 2.60
N LEU A 221 -9.14 2.66 3.77
CA LEU A 221 -10.48 3.22 3.92
C LEU A 221 -10.63 4.46 3.06
N TYR A 222 -9.66 5.37 3.15
CA TYR A 222 -9.69 6.63 2.40
C TYR A 222 -9.74 6.39 0.88
N LEU A 223 -8.85 5.55 0.37
CA LEU A 223 -8.80 5.25 -1.05
C LEU A 223 -10.07 4.55 -1.54
N TYR A 224 -10.61 3.64 -0.73
CA TYR A 224 -11.88 2.98 -1.05
C TYR A 224 -13.06 3.96 -1.12
N GLU A 225 -13.15 4.91 -0.20
CA GLU A 225 -14.26 5.87 -0.16
C GLU A 225 -14.15 6.97 -1.22
N HIS A 226 -12.92 7.39 -1.59
CA HIS A 226 -12.71 8.56 -2.44
C HIS A 226 -12.23 8.24 -3.86
N LYS A 227 -11.67 7.03 -4.08
CA LYS A 227 -11.12 6.63 -5.38
C LYS A 227 -11.84 5.40 -5.98
N GLY A 228 -12.71 4.75 -5.25
CA GLY A 228 -13.57 3.62 -5.68
C GLY A 228 -12.87 2.31 -5.61
#